data_c263fe0f69ab073295943cc4bf87b287
#
_entry.id   c263fe0f69ab073295943cc4bf87b287
#
_cell.length_a   1.000
_cell.length_b   1.000
_cell.length_c   1.000
_cell.angle_alpha   90.00
_cell.angle_beta   90.00
_cell.angle_gamma   90.00
#
_symmetry.space_group_name_H-M   'P 1'
#
loop_
_entity.id
_entity.type
_entity.pdbx_description
1 polymer ?
#
loop_
_entity_poly.entity_id
_entity_poly.type
_entity_poly.pdbx_seq_one_letter_code
_entity_poly.pdbx_strand_id
1 'polypeptide(L)'
;MPTALITGASGGIGAAIAQALAPTHTLLLAGRPSPRLDAVADRFGATTWPLDLTDVDEIESATEVLAELDVLVHNAGVAYPGRVAESTPEQWRATFEVNVTGAVALTLASLPALRAARGQVVFINSGSGINPSPGLAAYSASKFALRAFADSLRADEPLLRVTSIHPGRVDTEMQRDLVAYEDGDYDPGRFLTPETVAGVVAQVVATPPDAHTHEVVIRPRAPR
;
A
#
# COMPACT_ATOMS: atom_id res chain seq x y z
N MET A 1 7.37 15.90 -14.92
CA MET A 1 7.81 15.00 -13.83
C MET A 1 7.03 13.72 -13.98
N PRO A 2 7.60 12.56 -13.68
CA PRO A 2 6.84 11.31 -13.65
C PRO A 2 5.69 11.38 -12.64
N THR A 3 4.62 10.62 -12.89
CA THR A 3 3.40 10.64 -12.06
C THR A 3 3.36 9.43 -11.14
N ALA A 4 3.09 9.66 -9.85
CA ALA A 4 2.90 8.60 -8.85
C ALA A 4 1.50 8.66 -8.22
N LEU A 5 0.77 7.56 -8.29
CA LEU A 5 -0.52 7.35 -7.62
C LEU A 5 -0.30 6.54 -6.34
N ILE A 6 -0.74 7.07 -5.20
CA ILE A 6 -0.54 6.44 -3.89
C ILE A 6 -1.89 6.24 -3.23
N THR A 7 -2.28 4.99 -2.94
CA THR A 7 -3.51 4.68 -2.22
C THR A 7 -3.31 4.72 -0.71
N GLY A 8 -4.37 5.07 0.04
CA GLY A 8 -4.29 5.20 1.51
C GLY A 8 -3.36 6.33 1.95
N ALA A 9 -3.33 7.43 1.19
CA ALA A 9 -2.38 8.52 1.38
C ALA A 9 -2.73 9.49 2.53
N SER A 10 -3.89 9.33 3.17
CA SER A 10 -4.37 10.25 4.23
C SER A 10 -3.58 10.21 5.54
N GLY A 11 -2.58 9.32 5.68
CA GLY A 11 -1.79 9.22 6.90
C GLY A 11 -0.81 8.04 6.90
N GLY A 12 -0.10 7.86 8.00
CA GLY A 12 0.81 6.74 8.24
C GLY A 12 1.83 6.55 7.11
N ILE A 13 1.97 5.32 6.63
CA ILE A 13 2.93 4.96 5.58
C ILE A 13 2.63 5.72 4.28
N GLY A 14 1.36 5.88 3.89
CA GLY A 14 0.98 6.55 2.65
C GLY A 14 1.40 8.03 2.61
N ALA A 15 1.20 8.77 3.69
CA ALA A 15 1.64 10.16 3.79
C ALA A 15 3.19 10.27 3.80
N ALA A 16 3.88 9.33 4.42
CA ALA A 16 5.33 9.27 4.39
C ALA A 16 5.88 8.96 2.99
N ILE A 17 5.20 8.07 2.23
CA ILE A 17 5.53 7.79 0.83
C ILE A 17 5.32 9.04 -0.02
N ALA A 18 4.21 9.77 0.18
CA ALA A 18 3.97 11.04 -0.50
C ALA A 18 5.11 12.02 -0.24
N GLN A 19 5.54 12.17 1.01
CA GLN A 19 6.70 13.00 1.36
C GLN A 19 7.98 12.57 0.64
N ALA A 20 8.25 11.28 0.57
CA ALA A 20 9.48 10.75 -0.02
C ALA A 20 9.53 10.91 -1.55
N LEU A 21 8.37 10.82 -2.23
CA LEU A 21 8.28 10.91 -3.69
C LEU A 21 8.02 12.34 -4.20
N ALA A 22 7.51 13.27 -3.39
CA ALA A 22 7.19 14.63 -3.77
C ALA A 22 8.35 15.40 -4.48
N PRO A 23 9.63 15.23 -4.09
CA PRO A 23 10.71 15.93 -4.77
C PRO A 23 10.93 15.51 -6.22
N THR A 24 10.44 14.34 -6.63
CA THR A 24 10.76 13.72 -7.93
C THR A 24 9.55 13.37 -8.77
N HIS A 25 8.34 13.38 -8.19
CA HIS A 25 7.11 12.94 -8.86
C HIS A 25 5.98 13.97 -8.70
N THR A 26 5.13 14.06 -9.70
CA THR A 26 3.78 14.63 -9.55
C THR A 26 2.93 13.60 -8.81
N LEU A 27 2.29 14.00 -7.71
CA LEU A 27 1.58 13.08 -6.83
C LEU A 27 0.07 13.14 -7.03
N LEU A 28 -0.54 11.96 -7.17
CA LEU A 28 -1.96 11.71 -7.08
C LEU A 28 -2.21 10.93 -5.79
N LEU A 29 -2.89 11.55 -4.82
CA LEU A 29 -3.10 10.97 -3.49
C LEU A 29 -4.51 10.40 -3.39
N ALA A 30 -4.60 9.07 -3.51
CA ALA A 30 -5.86 8.36 -3.52
C ALA A 30 -6.30 7.92 -2.11
N GLY A 31 -7.59 8.11 -1.86
CA GLY A 31 -8.26 7.70 -0.65
C GLY A 31 -9.66 8.27 -0.56
N ARG A 32 -10.44 7.84 0.41
CA ARG A 32 -11.76 8.41 0.64
C ARG A 32 -11.64 9.88 0.99
N PRO A 33 -12.55 10.75 0.48
CA PRO A 33 -12.54 12.18 0.77
C PRO A 33 -12.45 12.44 2.27
N SER A 34 -11.47 13.25 2.67
CA SER A 34 -11.30 13.58 4.09
C SER A 34 -10.37 14.78 4.28
N PRO A 35 -10.58 15.59 5.33
CA PRO A 35 -9.68 16.69 5.66
C PRO A 35 -8.21 16.25 5.88
N ARG A 36 -7.99 14.98 6.27
CA ARG A 36 -6.64 14.41 6.41
C ARG A 36 -5.97 14.25 5.04
N LEU A 37 -6.70 13.77 4.03
CA LEU A 37 -6.18 13.61 2.67
C LEU A 37 -5.84 14.97 2.07
N ASP A 38 -6.74 15.95 2.24
CA ASP A 38 -6.54 17.32 1.75
C ASP A 38 -5.30 17.96 2.39
N ALA A 39 -5.15 17.81 3.71
CA ALA A 39 -3.98 18.35 4.42
C ALA A 39 -2.64 17.73 3.96
N VAL A 40 -2.63 16.44 3.59
CA VAL A 40 -1.44 15.79 3.04
C VAL A 40 -1.17 16.31 1.61
N ALA A 41 -2.21 16.48 0.81
CA ALA A 41 -2.09 17.02 -0.55
C ALA A 41 -1.55 18.46 -0.53
N ASP A 42 -2.13 19.32 0.29
CA ASP A 42 -1.67 20.73 0.46
C ASP A 42 -0.20 20.78 0.89
N ARG A 43 0.19 19.93 1.85
CA ARG A 43 1.56 19.91 2.36
C ARG A 43 2.61 19.61 1.31
N PHE A 44 2.29 18.78 0.32
CA PHE A 44 3.25 18.33 -0.69
C PHE A 44 2.96 18.87 -2.10
N GLY A 45 1.98 19.79 -2.25
CA GLY A 45 1.57 20.30 -3.55
C GLY A 45 1.03 19.21 -4.47
N ALA A 46 0.36 18.22 -3.89
CA ALA A 46 -0.18 17.07 -4.59
C ALA A 46 -1.65 17.28 -4.98
N THR A 47 -2.12 16.48 -5.93
CA THR A 47 -3.55 16.43 -6.27
C THR A 47 -4.24 15.34 -5.45
N THR A 48 -5.32 15.68 -4.76
CA THR A 48 -6.19 14.66 -4.17
C THR A 48 -6.89 13.89 -5.28
N TRP A 49 -6.96 12.59 -5.11
CA TRP A 49 -7.70 11.70 -5.99
C TRP A 49 -8.71 10.91 -5.13
N PRO A 50 -9.90 11.48 -4.94
CA PRO A 50 -10.95 10.80 -4.19
C PRO A 50 -11.26 9.46 -4.83
N LEU A 51 -11.19 8.38 -4.03
CA LEU A 51 -11.41 7.03 -4.51
C LEU A 51 -11.78 6.11 -3.35
N ASP A 52 -12.88 5.38 -3.48
CA ASP A 52 -13.18 4.22 -2.65
C ASP A 52 -12.75 2.93 -3.37
N LEU A 53 -11.79 2.20 -2.81
CA LEU A 53 -11.30 0.95 -3.39
C LEU A 53 -12.33 -0.18 -3.39
N THR A 54 -13.49 0.00 -2.77
CA THR A 54 -14.60 -0.96 -2.78
C THR A 54 -15.61 -0.66 -3.89
N ASP A 55 -15.46 0.47 -4.60
CA ASP A 55 -16.30 0.87 -5.72
C ASP A 55 -15.54 0.71 -7.04
N VAL A 56 -15.83 -0.39 -7.77
CA VAL A 56 -15.15 -0.71 -9.03
C VAL A 56 -15.51 0.29 -10.14
N ASP A 57 -16.74 0.76 -10.18
CA ASP A 57 -17.20 1.72 -11.21
C ASP A 57 -16.49 3.08 -10.99
N GLU A 58 -16.31 3.49 -9.72
CA GLU A 58 -15.54 4.70 -9.39
C GLU A 58 -14.06 4.53 -9.79
N ILE A 59 -13.45 3.36 -9.55
CA ILE A 59 -12.07 3.05 -9.95
C ILE A 59 -11.91 3.17 -11.47
N GLU A 60 -12.77 2.54 -12.25
CA GLU A 60 -12.72 2.55 -13.70
C GLU A 60 -12.85 3.99 -14.23
N SER A 61 -13.86 4.72 -13.79
CA SER A 61 -14.08 6.12 -14.18
C SER A 61 -12.90 7.03 -13.81
N ALA A 62 -12.34 6.88 -12.62
CA ALA A 62 -11.21 7.69 -12.17
C ALA A 62 -9.94 7.44 -13.00
N THR A 63 -9.72 6.23 -13.48
CA THR A 63 -8.51 5.86 -14.23
C THR A 63 -8.56 6.18 -15.71
N GLU A 64 -9.74 6.40 -16.30
CA GLU A 64 -9.91 6.76 -17.73
C GLU A 64 -9.11 8.01 -18.13
N VAL A 65 -8.88 8.94 -17.21
CA VAL A 65 -8.16 10.19 -17.50
C VAL A 65 -6.64 10.03 -17.47
N LEU A 66 -6.12 8.86 -17.05
CA LEU A 66 -4.69 8.59 -16.97
C LEU A 66 -4.13 8.17 -18.33
N ALA A 67 -3.40 9.06 -18.99
CA ALA A 67 -2.67 8.71 -20.21
C ALA A 67 -1.40 7.90 -19.91
N GLU A 68 -0.66 8.28 -18.88
CA GLU A 68 0.57 7.63 -18.42
C GLU A 68 0.61 7.60 -16.89
N LEU A 69 1.13 6.50 -16.32
CA LEU A 69 1.34 6.33 -14.89
C LEU A 69 2.69 5.66 -14.64
N ASP A 70 3.63 6.41 -14.07
CA ASP A 70 4.98 5.91 -13.83
C ASP A 70 5.07 5.04 -12.59
N VAL A 71 4.31 5.36 -11.53
CA VAL A 71 4.34 4.62 -10.26
C VAL A 71 2.93 4.47 -9.70
N LEU A 72 2.52 3.23 -9.43
CA LEU A 72 1.32 2.91 -8.65
C LEU A 72 1.74 2.29 -7.32
N VAL A 73 1.38 2.92 -6.19
CA VAL A 73 1.65 2.40 -4.86
C VAL A 73 0.37 1.93 -4.19
N HIS A 74 0.19 0.63 -4.09
CA HIS A 74 -0.86 0.01 -3.28
C HIS A 74 -0.47 0.01 -1.81
N ASN A 75 -0.89 1.04 -1.08
CA ASN A 75 -0.64 1.16 0.36
C ASN A 75 -1.91 1.06 1.21
N ALA A 76 -3.08 1.37 0.66
CA ALA A 76 -4.33 1.21 1.39
C ALA A 76 -4.51 -0.21 1.92
N GLY A 77 -5.07 -0.31 3.10
CA GLY A 77 -5.38 -1.61 3.71
C GLY A 77 -6.06 -1.46 5.06
N VAL A 78 -6.80 -2.49 5.43
CA VAL A 78 -7.49 -2.59 6.71
C VAL A 78 -7.13 -3.90 7.40
N ALA A 79 -7.19 -3.90 8.74
CA ALA A 79 -7.03 -5.09 9.57
C ALA A 79 -8.05 -5.05 10.70
N TYR A 80 -8.62 -6.18 11.01
CA TYR A 80 -9.54 -6.39 12.14
C TYR A 80 -8.91 -7.43 13.05
N PRO A 81 -8.23 -7.01 14.14
CA PRO A 81 -7.66 -7.93 15.12
C PRO A 81 -8.75 -8.76 15.78
N GLY A 82 -8.51 -10.06 15.94
CA GLY A 82 -9.42 -11.02 16.55
C GLY A 82 -8.96 -12.46 16.31
N ARG A 83 -9.30 -13.35 17.25
CA ARG A 83 -9.06 -14.78 17.07
C ARG A 83 -9.94 -15.31 15.94
N VAL A 84 -9.53 -16.40 15.28
CA VAL A 84 -10.30 -17.01 14.19
C VAL A 84 -11.75 -17.31 14.62
N ALA A 85 -11.95 -17.81 15.84
CA ALA A 85 -13.27 -18.14 16.37
C ALA A 85 -14.15 -16.89 16.66
N GLU A 86 -13.57 -15.71 16.73
CA GLU A 86 -14.23 -14.43 17.00
C GLU A 86 -14.44 -13.62 15.72
N SER A 87 -13.76 -13.99 14.65
CA SER A 87 -13.86 -13.28 13.37
C SER A 87 -15.18 -13.59 12.66
N THR A 88 -15.73 -12.60 11.96
CA THR A 88 -16.98 -12.75 11.23
C THR A 88 -16.75 -12.80 9.71
N PRO A 89 -17.65 -13.44 8.94
CA PRO A 89 -17.59 -13.42 7.48
C PRO A 89 -17.56 -11.99 6.90
N GLU A 90 -18.21 -11.02 7.57
CA GLU A 90 -18.26 -9.62 7.17
C GLU A 90 -16.87 -8.98 7.28
N GLN A 91 -16.14 -9.21 8.38
CA GLN A 91 -14.76 -8.75 8.55
C GLN A 91 -13.82 -9.34 7.48
N TRP A 92 -14.00 -10.62 7.14
CA TRP A 92 -13.26 -11.28 6.07
C TRP A 92 -13.55 -10.62 4.71
N ARG A 93 -14.84 -10.41 4.36
CA ARG A 93 -15.21 -9.74 3.11
C ARG A 93 -14.63 -8.33 3.04
N ALA A 94 -14.81 -7.51 4.09
CA ALA A 94 -14.30 -6.15 4.13
C ALA A 94 -12.76 -6.11 4.01
N THR A 95 -12.05 -7.07 4.64
CA THR A 95 -10.60 -7.16 4.53
C THR A 95 -10.17 -7.49 3.11
N PHE A 96 -10.80 -8.47 2.47
CA PHE A 96 -10.46 -8.86 1.09
C PHE A 96 -10.87 -7.80 0.08
N GLU A 97 -12.02 -7.15 0.28
CA GLU A 97 -12.50 -6.08 -0.59
C GLU A 97 -11.49 -4.96 -0.72
N VAL A 98 -11.00 -4.42 0.41
CA VAL A 98 -10.04 -3.33 0.39
C VAL A 98 -8.64 -3.82 0.03
N ASN A 99 -8.14 -4.90 0.68
CA ASN A 99 -6.73 -5.27 0.61
C ASN A 99 -6.38 -6.03 -0.67
N VAL A 100 -7.36 -6.66 -1.33
CA VAL A 100 -7.14 -7.51 -2.50
C VAL A 100 -7.96 -7.03 -3.70
N THR A 101 -9.29 -7.11 -3.63
CA THR A 101 -10.18 -6.82 -4.77
C THR A 101 -9.98 -5.41 -5.31
N GLY A 102 -9.98 -4.41 -4.42
CA GLY A 102 -9.74 -3.01 -4.79
C GLY A 102 -8.35 -2.76 -5.36
N ALA A 103 -7.31 -3.41 -4.81
CA ALA A 103 -5.96 -3.32 -5.36
C ALA A 103 -5.87 -3.98 -6.75
N VAL A 104 -6.54 -5.12 -6.96
CA VAL A 104 -6.64 -5.79 -8.26
C VAL A 104 -7.39 -4.90 -9.24
N ALA A 105 -8.58 -4.39 -8.88
CA ALA A 105 -9.39 -3.55 -9.74
C ALA A 105 -8.63 -2.29 -10.20
N LEU A 106 -8.00 -1.57 -9.24
CA LEU A 106 -7.21 -0.39 -9.56
C LEU A 106 -5.99 -0.71 -10.44
N THR A 107 -5.33 -1.86 -10.21
CA THR A 107 -4.24 -2.29 -11.09
C THR A 107 -4.74 -2.52 -12.51
N LEU A 108 -5.82 -3.30 -12.68
CA LEU A 108 -6.38 -3.65 -14.00
C LEU A 108 -6.81 -2.40 -14.77
N ALA A 109 -7.53 -1.48 -14.11
CA ALA A 109 -7.97 -0.22 -14.71
C ALA A 109 -6.79 0.70 -15.08
N SER A 110 -5.68 0.64 -14.31
CA SER A 110 -4.47 1.44 -14.57
C SER A 110 -3.50 0.79 -15.58
N LEU A 111 -3.69 -0.48 -15.98
CA LEU A 111 -2.74 -1.18 -16.88
C LEU A 111 -2.43 -0.43 -18.17
N PRO A 112 -3.40 0.18 -18.89
CA PRO A 112 -3.09 0.93 -20.10
C PRO A 112 -2.07 2.05 -19.85
N ALA A 113 -2.28 2.86 -18.80
CA ALA A 113 -1.39 3.96 -18.42
C ALA A 113 -0.03 3.49 -17.90
N LEU A 114 -0.01 2.41 -17.10
CA LEU A 114 1.22 1.78 -16.62
C LEU A 114 2.07 1.22 -17.77
N ARG A 115 1.44 0.55 -18.73
CA ARG A 115 2.14 0.02 -19.93
C ARG A 115 2.71 1.14 -20.80
N ALA A 116 1.96 2.24 -20.97
CA ALA A 116 2.42 3.41 -21.74
C ALA A 116 3.69 4.00 -21.14
N ALA A 117 3.77 4.13 -19.83
CA ALA A 117 4.93 4.65 -19.10
C ALA A 117 6.05 3.61 -18.88
N ARG A 118 5.84 2.31 -19.14
CA ARG A 118 6.66 1.20 -18.64
C ARG A 118 6.88 1.31 -17.13
N GLY A 119 5.80 1.57 -16.43
CA GLY A 119 5.76 2.01 -15.04
C GLY A 119 6.12 0.92 -14.02
N GLN A 120 5.93 1.30 -12.78
CA GLN A 120 6.20 0.45 -11.61
C GLN A 120 4.95 0.29 -10.77
N VAL A 121 4.74 -0.91 -10.24
CA VAL A 121 3.72 -1.19 -9.23
C VAL A 121 4.38 -1.63 -7.94
N VAL A 122 4.14 -0.91 -6.86
CA VAL A 122 4.68 -1.19 -5.53
C VAL A 122 3.55 -1.58 -4.59
N PHE A 123 3.60 -2.78 -4.05
CA PHE A 123 2.65 -3.26 -3.05
C PHE A 123 3.25 -3.11 -1.65
N ILE A 124 2.60 -2.30 -0.80
CA ILE A 124 2.88 -2.33 0.63
C ILE A 124 2.15 -3.54 1.20
N ASN A 125 2.87 -4.63 1.21
CA ASN A 125 2.42 -5.89 1.74
C ASN A 125 2.61 -5.92 3.27
N SER A 126 3.00 -7.04 3.85
CA SER A 126 3.25 -7.22 5.29
C SER A 126 4.14 -8.42 5.55
N GLY A 127 4.80 -8.44 6.68
CA GLY A 127 5.36 -9.67 7.23
C GLY A 127 4.31 -10.78 7.40
N SER A 128 3.05 -10.39 7.62
CA SER A 128 1.90 -11.32 7.70
C SER A 128 1.53 -11.93 6.34
N GLY A 129 2.04 -11.42 5.23
CA GLY A 129 1.95 -12.03 3.89
C GLY A 129 3.07 -13.05 3.60
N ILE A 130 3.98 -13.28 4.55
CA ILE A 130 5.05 -14.29 4.48
C ILE A 130 4.82 -15.35 5.56
N ASN A 131 4.56 -14.90 6.80
CA ASN A 131 4.24 -15.76 7.94
C ASN A 131 2.97 -15.23 8.59
N PRO A 132 1.92 -16.06 8.76
CA PRO A 132 0.67 -15.58 9.35
C PRO A 132 0.87 -15.16 10.80
N SER A 133 0.15 -14.12 11.21
CA SER A 133 0.20 -13.58 12.57
C SER A 133 -1.01 -14.03 13.37
N PRO A 134 -0.85 -14.55 14.60
CA PRO A 134 -1.97 -14.83 15.50
C PRO A 134 -2.85 -13.58 15.67
N GLY A 135 -4.16 -13.76 15.76
CA GLY A 135 -5.11 -12.65 15.90
C GLY A 135 -5.33 -11.81 14.62
N LEU A 136 -4.73 -12.19 13.48
CA LEU A 136 -4.84 -11.46 12.21
C LEU A 136 -5.11 -12.40 11.02
N ALA A 137 -6.00 -13.37 11.18
CA ALA A 137 -6.19 -14.42 10.17
C ALA A 137 -6.65 -13.85 8.81
N ALA A 138 -7.72 -13.05 8.77
CA ALA A 138 -8.23 -12.45 7.53
C ALA A 138 -7.18 -11.51 6.90
N TYR A 139 -6.52 -10.69 7.71
CA TYR A 139 -5.45 -9.81 7.24
C TYR A 139 -4.28 -10.61 6.65
N SER A 140 -3.79 -11.63 7.36
CA SER A 140 -2.71 -12.48 6.84
C SER A 140 -3.09 -13.13 5.52
N ALA A 141 -4.29 -13.74 5.44
CA ALA A 141 -4.79 -14.35 4.22
C ALA A 141 -4.86 -13.34 3.06
N SER A 142 -5.35 -12.12 3.32
CA SER A 142 -5.39 -11.06 2.29
C SER A 142 -3.99 -10.65 1.82
N LYS A 143 -3.00 -10.58 2.72
CA LYS A 143 -1.63 -10.23 2.36
C LYS A 143 -0.89 -11.36 1.64
N PHE A 144 -1.19 -12.62 1.92
CA PHE A 144 -0.75 -13.74 1.09
C PHE A 144 -1.36 -13.68 -0.32
N ALA A 145 -2.67 -13.40 -0.43
CA ALA A 145 -3.35 -13.22 -1.71
C ALA A 145 -2.74 -12.07 -2.52
N LEU A 146 -2.48 -10.92 -1.87
CA LEU A 146 -1.85 -9.76 -2.51
C LEU A 146 -0.42 -10.07 -3.00
N ARG A 147 0.35 -10.88 -2.26
CA ARG A 147 1.66 -11.36 -2.70
C ARG A 147 1.54 -12.23 -3.95
N ALA A 148 0.64 -13.21 -3.94
CA ALA A 148 0.40 -14.06 -5.10
C ALA A 148 -0.03 -13.25 -6.33
N PHE A 149 -0.89 -12.23 -6.15
CA PHE A 149 -1.27 -11.32 -7.22
C PHE A 149 -0.05 -10.53 -7.78
N ALA A 150 0.80 -9.98 -6.90
CA ALA A 150 1.99 -9.26 -7.33
C ALA A 150 2.96 -10.15 -8.12
N ASP A 151 3.12 -11.42 -7.71
CA ASP A 151 3.98 -12.38 -8.41
C ASP A 151 3.41 -12.75 -9.79
N SER A 152 2.09 -12.97 -9.90
CA SER A 152 1.40 -13.21 -11.16
C SER A 152 1.49 -12.00 -12.09
N LEU A 153 1.21 -10.80 -11.58
CA LEU A 153 1.31 -9.56 -12.35
C LEU A 153 2.72 -9.36 -12.93
N ARG A 154 3.76 -9.67 -12.14
CA ARG A 154 5.16 -9.57 -12.58
C ARG A 154 5.46 -10.54 -13.71
N ALA A 155 4.87 -11.73 -13.69
CA ALA A 155 5.06 -12.74 -14.73
C ALA A 155 4.30 -12.40 -16.01
N ASP A 156 3.09 -11.86 -15.88
CA ASP A 156 2.19 -11.57 -17.01
C ASP A 156 2.51 -10.23 -17.70
N GLU A 157 3.11 -9.27 -16.97
CA GLU A 157 3.40 -7.92 -17.45
C GLU A 157 4.90 -7.59 -17.49
N PRO A 158 5.66 -8.15 -18.44
CA PRO A 158 7.13 -8.02 -18.48
C PRO A 158 7.63 -6.58 -18.75
N LEU A 159 6.75 -5.68 -19.16
CA LEU A 159 7.08 -4.25 -19.32
C LEU A 159 7.02 -3.47 -18.00
N LEU A 160 6.37 -4.02 -16.98
CA LEU A 160 6.21 -3.39 -15.69
C LEU A 160 7.26 -3.90 -14.68
N ARG A 161 7.65 -3.04 -13.76
CA ARG A 161 8.42 -3.45 -12.58
C ARG A 161 7.48 -3.58 -11.39
N VAL A 162 7.32 -4.78 -10.87
CA VAL A 162 6.38 -5.07 -9.78
C VAL A 162 7.14 -5.50 -8.54
N THR A 163 6.99 -4.74 -7.46
CA THR A 163 7.71 -4.97 -6.19
C THR A 163 6.74 -5.15 -5.03
N SER A 164 6.97 -6.17 -4.21
CA SER A 164 6.33 -6.33 -2.90
C SER A 164 7.26 -5.90 -1.78
N ILE A 165 6.83 -4.96 -0.95
CA ILE A 165 7.55 -4.58 0.28
C ILE A 165 6.81 -5.21 1.46
N HIS A 166 7.54 -5.92 2.33
CA HIS A 166 6.99 -6.65 3.48
C HIS A 166 7.51 -6.06 4.79
N PRO A 167 6.92 -4.94 5.26
CA PRO A 167 7.30 -4.37 6.55
C PRO A 167 6.93 -5.30 7.70
N GLY A 168 7.71 -5.22 8.79
CA GLY A 168 7.27 -5.65 10.10
C GLY A 168 6.26 -4.67 10.69
N ARG A 169 6.18 -4.62 12.01
CA ARG A 169 5.29 -3.67 12.71
C ARG A 169 5.79 -2.23 12.50
N VAL A 170 4.88 -1.32 12.14
CA VAL A 170 5.16 0.09 11.82
C VAL A 170 4.33 0.98 12.73
N ASP A 171 4.90 2.06 13.27
CA ASP A 171 4.19 3.04 14.11
C ASP A 171 3.10 3.76 13.32
N THR A 172 1.88 3.25 13.42
CA THR A 172 0.68 3.71 12.72
C THR A 172 -0.56 3.58 13.61
N GLU A 173 -1.68 4.18 13.22
CA GLU A 173 -2.98 3.97 13.90
C GLU A 173 -3.34 2.48 13.93
N MET A 174 -3.23 1.76 12.82
CA MET A 174 -3.47 0.31 12.76
C MET A 174 -2.62 -0.47 13.78
N GLN A 175 -1.38 -0.02 14.02
CA GLN A 175 -0.50 -0.65 15.01
C GLN A 175 -0.94 -0.36 16.44
N ARG A 176 -1.52 0.83 16.70
CA ARG A 176 -2.09 1.17 18.03
C ARG A 176 -3.28 0.28 18.34
N ASP A 177 -4.17 0.07 17.37
CA ASP A 177 -5.33 -0.81 17.51
C ASP A 177 -4.90 -2.25 17.78
N LEU A 178 -3.84 -2.72 17.10
CA LEU A 178 -3.32 -4.06 17.32
C LEU A 178 -2.71 -4.23 18.72
N VAL A 179 -1.93 -3.25 19.19
CA VAL A 179 -1.35 -3.28 20.56
C VAL A 179 -2.44 -3.22 21.61
N ALA A 180 -3.50 -2.43 21.38
CA ALA A 180 -4.66 -2.37 22.27
C ALA A 180 -5.39 -3.73 22.33
N TYR A 181 -5.54 -4.42 21.20
CA TYR A 181 -6.09 -5.78 21.16
C TYR A 181 -5.20 -6.80 21.90
N GLU A 182 -3.88 -6.62 21.90
CA GLU A 182 -2.90 -7.47 22.58
C GLU A 182 -2.77 -7.16 24.08
N ASP A 183 -3.57 -6.23 24.64
CA ASP A 183 -3.49 -5.72 26.01
C ASP A 183 -2.08 -5.22 26.37
N GLY A 184 -1.35 -4.68 25.39
CA GLY A 184 0.03 -4.23 25.53
C GLY A 184 0.18 -2.72 25.70
N ASP A 185 1.30 -2.31 26.25
CA ASP A 185 1.70 -0.89 26.26
C ASP A 185 2.29 -0.48 24.92
N TYR A 186 1.79 0.63 24.37
CA TYR A 186 2.26 1.15 23.11
C TYR A 186 3.58 1.90 23.27
N ASP A 187 4.64 1.36 22.69
CA ASP A 187 5.95 1.99 22.61
C ASP A 187 6.38 2.14 21.14
N PRO A 188 6.34 3.36 20.56
CA PRO A 188 6.72 3.59 19.17
C PRO A 188 8.15 3.20 18.86
N GLY A 189 9.06 3.23 19.85
CA GLY A 189 10.46 2.83 19.68
C GLY A 189 10.67 1.34 19.34
N ARG A 190 9.63 0.52 19.49
CA ARG A 190 9.63 -0.90 19.14
C ARG A 190 9.28 -1.18 17.69
N PHE A 191 8.85 -0.17 16.94
CA PHE A 191 8.31 -0.30 15.59
C PHE A 191 9.20 0.41 14.56
N LEU A 192 9.01 0.05 13.29
CA LEU A 192 9.53 0.86 12.19
C LEU A 192 8.78 2.20 12.16
N THR A 193 9.44 3.26 11.74
CA THR A 193 8.72 4.50 11.42
C THR A 193 8.12 4.40 10.01
N PRO A 194 7.02 5.11 9.73
CA PRO A 194 6.49 5.24 8.38
C PRO A 194 7.54 5.73 7.38
N GLU A 195 8.43 6.64 7.79
CA GLU A 195 9.50 7.20 6.97
C GLU A 195 10.54 6.15 6.58
N THR A 196 10.81 5.17 7.46
CA THR A 196 11.70 4.04 7.13
C THR A 196 11.11 3.22 5.97
N VAL A 197 9.81 2.93 6.01
CA VAL A 197 9.12 2.21 4.92
C VAL A 197 9.11 3.05 3.64
N ALA A 198 8.81 4.33 3.75
CA ALA A 198 8.79 5.27 2.63
C ALA A 198 10.17 5.41 1.96
N GLY A 199 11.25 5.42 2.75
CA GLY A 199 12.63 5.41 2.23
C GLY A 199 12.92 4.17 1.37
N VAL A 200 12.41 3.00 1.77
CA VAL A 200 12.53 1.78 0.96
C VAL A 200 11.72 1.89 -0.33
N VAL A 201 10.51 2.45 -0.29
CA VAL A 201 9.71 2.71 -1.51
C VAL A 201 10.48 3.61 -2.46
N ALA A 202 11.03 4.73 -1.97
CA ALA A 202 11.79 5.66 -2.80
C ALA A 202 13.03 5.00 -3.43
N GLN A 203 13.74 4.14 -2.69
CA GLN A 203 14.87 3.36 -3.23
C GLN A 203 14.43 2.40 -4.33
N VAL A 204 13.32 1.69 -4.14
CA VAL A 204 12.75 0.78 -5.15
C VAL A 204 12.36 1.55 -6.41
N VAL A 205 11.67 2.68 -6.25
CA VAL A 205 11.24 3.53 -7.37
C VAL A 205 12.43 4.10 -8.13
N ALA A 206 13.51 4.46 -7.43
CA ALA A 206 14.75 4.98 -8.02
C ALA A 206 15.68 3.90 -8.61
N THR A 207 15.31 2.62 -8.52
CA THR A 207 16.11 1.52 -9.12
C THR A 207 16.26 1.77 -10.62
N PRO A 208 17.50 1.69 -11.17
CA PRO A 208 17.74 1.88 -12.59
C PRO A 208 16.93 0.92 -13.48
N PRO A 209 16.63 1.29 -14.75
CA PRO A 209 15.75 0.51 -15.62
C PRO A 209 16.25 -0.89 -15.98
N ASP A 210 17.55 -1.14 -15.83
CA ASP A 210 18.19 -2.45 -16.06
C ASP A 210 18.11 -3.38 -14.85
N ALA A 211 17.51 -2.91 -13.73
CA ALA A 211 17.34 -3.70 -12.52
C ALA A 211 15.88 -3.72 -12.06
N HIS A 212 15.48 -4.80 -11.40
CA HIS A 212 14.14 -5.00 -10.88
C HIS A 212 14.19 -5.63 -9.48
N THR A 213 13.76 -4.88 -8.48
CA THR A 213 13.59 -5.39 -7.11
C THR A 213 12.25 -6.10 -7.00
N HIS A 214 12.24 -7.40 -6.73
CA HIS A 214 11.00 -8.18 -6.64
C HIS A 214 10.37 -8.12 -5.25
N GLU A 215 11.17 -8.35 -4.22
CA GLU A 215 10.71 -8.34 -2.83
C GLU A 215 11.70 -7.63 -1.90
N VAL A 216 11.17 -6.90 -0.93
CA VAL A 216 11.96 -6.32 0.16
C VAL A 216 11.31 -6.65 1.49
N VAL A 217 12.08 -7.25 2.38
CA VAL A 217 11.63 -7.58 3.75
C VAL A 217 12.37 -6.68 4.74
N ILE A 218 11.62 -5.87 5.50
CA ILE A 218 12.18 -5.00 6.53
C ILE A 218 11.53 -5.27 7.88
N ARG A 219 12.33 -5.26 8.94
CA ARG A 219 11.90 -5.56 10.30
C ARG A 219 12.40 -4.50 11.26
N PRO A 220 11.66 -4.21 12.35
CA PRO A 220 12.22 -3.44 13.44
C PRO A 220 13.51 -4.11 13.93
N ARG A 221 14.50 -3.31 14.24
CA ARG A 221 15.70 -3.80 14.90
C ARG A 221 15.34 -4.09 16.38
N ALA A 222 15.74 -5.22 16.91
CA ALA A 222 15.58 -5.49 18.33
C ALA A 222 16.17 -4.35 19.15
N PRO A 223 15.51 -3.89 20.24
CA PRO A 223 16.11 -2.92 21.16
C PRO A 223 17.47 -3.44 21.61
N ARG A 224 18.44 -2.55 21.69
CA ARG A 224 19.76 -2.87 22.25
C ARG A 224 19.69 -2.96 23.76
#